data_0e71287191217ff54a9f640f9e495370
#
_entry.id   0e71287191217ff54a9f640f9e495370
#
_cell.length_a   1.000
_cell.length_b   1.000
_cell.length_c   1.000
_cell.angle_alpha   90.00
_cell.angle_beta   90.00
_cell.angle_gamma   90.00
#
_symmetry.space_group_name_H-M   'P 1'
#
loop_
_entity.id
_entity.type
_entity.pdbx_description
1 polymer ?
#
loop_
_entity_poly.entity_id
_entity_poly.type
_entity_poly.pdbx_seq_one_letter_code
_entity_poly.pdbx_strand_id
1 'polypeptide(L)'
;MPSFLTWLGGAAALISVAGCGQAIIGSFLLSRFRWQERRPPCPDASNLPAVTILKPLHGDEPLLSEALESVCRQDYPHLQIVFGVQSTEDTAISHVRALQARYPTRDITLVIDPQQHGINRKVGNLINMYAFARHDVLVISDSDIHAGPHYLRDIVRTLESPQVGLVTTLYAGLPASKTLVREMGAIQINHNFLPGVMMSRLLGRRDCLGATMALRREILEQIGGLEALVDHVADDAVLGHAVRALDLDIALAPCLTWTTIGESSMRELLLHELRWGRTVKNLEPVGYGMSAIQLPLFWATLTLLCCHDARWAWVFFGTVWLIRAMTAIGVNIATAVPAWAMLPLLPLREWISAAIMVGSARGKEVAWRGQTLHIERHVPVTNLRQPLEPGD
;
A
#
# COMPACT_ATOMS: atom_id res chain seq x y z
N MET A 1 29.19 27.13 -28.07
CA MET A 1 29.07 25.82 -27.36
C MET A 1 27.90 25.91 -26.36
N PRO A 2 27.05 24.90 -26.27
CA PRO A 2 26.00 24.91 -25.26
C PRO A 2 26.63 24.97 -23.85
N SER A 3 26.05 25.77 -22.96
CA SER A 3 26.51 25.89 -21.57
C SER A 3 26.28 24.58 -20.80
N PHE A 4 26.99 24.40 -19.68
CA PHE A 4 26.72 23.26 -18.76
C PHE A 4 25.23 23.17 -18.37
N LEU A 5 24.57 24.31 -18.14
CA LEU A 5 23.15 24.38 -17.85
C LEU A 5 22.28 23.83 -18.99
N THR A 6 22.66 24.11 -20.25
CA THR A 6 21.93 23.58 -21.42
C THR A 6 22.00 22.05 -21.49
N TRP A 7 23.16 21.46 -21.20
CA TRP A 7 23.31 19.99 -21.12
C TRP A 7 22.51 19.39 -19.99
N LEU A 8 22.54 20.03 -18.80
CA LEU A 8 21.76 19.59 -17.63
C LEU A 8 20.25 19.65 -17.92
N GLY A 9 19.80 20.74 -18.54
CA GLY A 9 18.39 20.89 -18.95
C GLY A 9 17.97 19.82 -19.98
N GLY A 10 18.86 19.51 -20.95
CA GLY A 10 18.62 18.43 -21.91
C GLY A 10 18.49 17.05 -21.26
N ALA A 11 19.37 16.73 -20.32
CA ALA A 11 19.28 15.47 -19.55
C ALA A 11 17.99 15.39 -18.73
N ALA A 12 17.61 16.47 -18.04
CA ALA A 12 16.36 16.55 -17.31
C ALA A 12 15.14 16.36 -18.22
N ALA A 13 15.16 16.95 -19.43
CA ALA A 13 14.10 16.77 -20.42
C ALA A 13 13.94 15.30 -20.84
N LEU A 14 15.04 14.58 -21.08
CA LEU A 14 14.98 13.15 -21.42
C LEU A 14 14.39 12.31 -20.31
N ILE A 15 14.75 12.56 -19.04
CA ILE A 15 14.17 11.87 -17.87
C ILE A 15 12.67 12.19 -17.77
N SER A 16 12.29 13.45 -18.00
CA SER A 16 10.90 13.88 -18.00
C SER A 16 10.07 13.16 -19.07
N VAL A 17 10.59 13.02 -20.29
CA VAL A 17 9.92 12.26 -21.37
C VAL A 17 9.72 10.80 -20.98
N ALA A 18 10.74 10.15 -20.43
CA ALA A 18 10.63 8.77 -19.95
C ALA A 18 9.59 8.65 -18.83
N GLY A 19 9.53 9.64 -17.90
CA GLY A 19 8.53 9.73 -16.85
C GLY A 19 7.11 9.92 -17.38
N CYS A 20 6.91 10.71 -18.43
CA CYS A 20 5.62 10.82 -19.13
C CYS A 20 5.20 9.47 -19.72
N GLY A 21 6.12 8.74 -20.36
CA GLY A 21 5.88 7.39 -20.88
C GLY A 21 5.43 6.43 -19.78
N GLN A 22 6.13 6.44 -18.64
CA GLN A 22 5.76 5.63 -17.46
C GLN A 22 4.38 6.00 -16.93
N ALA A 23 4.07 7.30 -16.81
CA ALA A 23 2.78 7.77 -16.32
C ALA A 23 1.62 7.34 -17.25
N ILE A 24 1.80 7.44 -18.56
CA ILE A 24 0.81 7.00 -19.56
C ILE A 24 0.59 5.49 -19.47
N ILE A 25 1.66 4.69 -19.49
CA ILE A 25 1.57 3.23 -19.44
C ILE A 25 0.95 2.80 -18.10
N GLY A 26 1.43 3.32 -16.98
CA GLY A 26 0.92 2.97 -15.65
C GLY A 26 -0.55 3.32 -15.47
N SER A 27 -0.99 4.49 -15.94
CA SER A 27 -2.40 4.92 -15.93
C SER A 27 -3.27 4.02 -16.84
N PHE A 28 -2.78 3.65 -18.01
CA PHE A 28 -3.47 2.71 -18.91
C PHE A 28 -3.62 1.33 -18.26
N LEU A 29 -2.55 0.79 -17.68
CA LEU A 29 -2.57 -0.51 -16.99
C LEU A 29 -3.55 -0.50 -15.81
N LEU A 30 -3.58 0.58 -15.02
CA LEU A 30 -4.54 0.75 -13.93
C LEU A 30 -5.98 0.78 -14.45
N SER A 31 -6.24 1.52 -15.52
CA SER A 31 -7.57 1.59 -16.14
C SER A 31 -8.02 0.22 -16.67
N ARG A 32 -7.09 -0.54 -17.29
CA ARG A 32 -7.34 -1.92 -17.75
C ARG A 32 -7.62 -2.86 -16.57
N PHE A 33 -6.86 -2.74 -15.48
CA PHE A 33 -7.07 -3.50 -14.25
C PHE A 33 -8.48 -3.27 -13.69
N ARG A 34 -8.90 -2.02 -13.58
CA ARG A 34 -10.24 -1.64 -13.12
C ARG A 34 -11.36 -2.12 -14.04
N TRP A 35 -11.11 -2.20 -15.35
CA TRP A 35 -12.08 -2.75 -16.28
C TRP A 35 -12.24 -4.27 -16.08
N GLN A 36 -11.17 -4.98 -15.73
CA GLN A 36 -11.23 -6.41 -15.40
C GLN A 36 -12.03 -6.70 -14.13
N GLU A 37 -11.92 -5.85 -13.11
CA GLU A 37 -12.70 -5.95 -11.86
C GLU A 37 -14.22 -5.85 -12.11
N ARG A 38 -14.64 -5.08 -13.11
CA ARG A 38 -16.06 -4.90 -13.43
C ARG A 38 -16.71 -6.13 -14.10
N ARG A 39 -15.98 -7.20 -14.32
CA ARG A 39 -16.57 -8.44 -14.84
C ARG A 39 -17.45 -9.06 -13.76
N PRO A 40 -18.66 -9.57 -14.16
CA PRO A 40 -19.56 -10.19 -13.20
C PRO A 40 -18.83 -11.32 -12.46
N PRO A 41 -19.01 -11.46 -11.15
CA PRO A 41 -18.47 -12.59 -10.40
C PRO A 41 -19.01 -13.90 -11.00
N CYS A 42 -18.17 -14.93 -11.01
CA CYS A 42 -18.57 -16.25 -11.48
C CYS A 42 -19.74 -16.78 -10.62
N PRO A 43 -20.76 -17.43 -11.21
CA PRO A 43 -22.00 -17.82 -10.52
C PRO A 43 -21.85 -18.85 -9.41
N ASP A 44 -20.78 -19.64 -9.38
CA ASP A 44 -20.61 -20.73 -8.41
C ASP A 44 -20.17 -20.23 -7.03
N ALA A 45 -21.16 -19.79 -6.24
CA ALA A 45 -20.96 -19.45 -4.81
C ALA A 45 -20.98 -20.69 -3.88
N SER A 46 -21.30 -21.88 -4.38
CA SER A 46 -21.61 -23.06 -3.57
C SER A 46 -20.38 -23.74 -2.96
N ASN A 47 -19.17 -23.42 -3.37
CA ASN A 47 -17.94 -24.11 -2.95
C ASN A 47 -16.82 -23.18 -2.47
N LEU A 48 -17.18 -21.99 -1.95
CA LEU A 48 -16.20 -21.05 -1.44
C LEU A 48 -15.65 -21.52 -0.08
N PRO A 49 -14.31 -21.57 0.12
CA PRO A 49 -13.73 -21.94 1.41
C PRO A 49 -14.09 -20.91 2.48
N ALA A 50 -14.11 -21.33 3.74
CA ALA A 50 -14.30 -20.42 4.85
C ALA A 50 -13.05 -19.52 5.04
N VAL A 51 -13.28 -18.25 5.37
CA VAL A 51 -12.24 -17.21 5.47
C VAL A 51 -12.26 -16.56 6.85
N THR A 52 -11.09 -16.33 7.44
CA THR A 52 -10.92 -15.42 8.57
C THR A 52 -10.21 -14.14 8.15
N ILE A 53 -10.85 -13.00 8.38
CA ILE A 53 -10.18 -11.69 8.29
C ILE A 53 -9.57 -11.36 9.65
N LEU A 54 -8.29 -11.00 9.66
CA LEU A 54 -7.56 -10.44 10.81
C LEU A 54 -7.35 -8.94 10.58
N LYS A 55 -7.96 -8.10 11.39
CA LYS A 55 -7.89 -6.64 11.25
C LYS A 55 -7.40 -6.03 12.56
N PRO A 56 -6.07 -5.81 12.72
CA PRO A 56 -5.48 -5.22 13.90
C PRO A 56 -5.84 -3.73 13.98
N LEU A 57 -6.31 -3.28 15.14
CA LEU A 57 -6.78 -1.92 15.38
C LEU A 57 -5.89 -1.19 16.40
N HIS A 58 -5.88 0.14 16.32
CA HIS A 58 -5.25 1.00 17.31
C HIS A 58 -5.79 2.43 17.24
N GLY A 59 -6.51 2.82 18.28
CA GLY A 59 -7.06 4.17 18.39
C GLY A 59 -8.23 4.46 17.46
N ASP A 60 -8.64 5.72 17.44
CA ASP A 60 -9.71 6.23 16.60
C ASP A 60 -9.12 6.93 15.37
N GLU A 61 -9.12 6.24 14.25
CA GLU A 61 -8.65 6.77 12.97
C GLU A 61 -9.84 7.39 12.19
N PRO A 62 -9.62 8.44 11.40
CA PRO A 62 -10.68 8.99 10.55
C PRO A 62 -11.28 7.92 9.63
N LEU A 63 -12.61 7.91 9.50
CA LEU A 63 -13.38 6.92 8.73
C LEU A 63 -13.21 5.46 9.20
N LEU A 64 -12.75 5.22 10.44
CA LEU A 64 -12.56 3.88 10.98
C LEU A 64 -13.85 3.06 10.92
N SER A 65 -14.99 3.62 11.35
CA SER A 65 -16.29 2.93 11.31
C SER A 65 -16.63 2.42 9.91
N GLU A 66 -16.45 3.25 8.89
CA GLU A 66 -16.73 2.92 7.50
C GLU A 66 -15.79 1.83 6.98
N ALA A 67 -14.49 1.92 7.33
CA ALA A 67 -13.51 0.92 6.96
C ALA A 67 -13.82 -0.44 7.60
N LEU A 68 -14.15 -0.48 8.90
CA LEU A 68 -14.54 -1.72 9.59
C LEU A 68 -15.87 -2.26 9.08
N GLU A 69 -16.85 -1.40 8.80
CA GLU A 69 -18.13 -1.83 8.25
C GLU A 69 -17.99 -2.44 6.86
N SER A 70 -17.04 -1.99 6.05
CA SER A 70 -16.81 -2.49 4.70
C SER A 70 -16.50 -4.00 4.67
N VAL A 71 -15.82 -4.53 5.68
CA VAL A 71 -15.55 -5.97 5.81
C VAL A 71 -16.76 -6.73 6.36
N CYS A 72 -17.63 -6.09 7.15
CA CYS A 72 -18.89 -6.70 7.60
C CYS A 72 -19.90 -6.86 6.46
N ARG A 73 -19.81 -6.00 5.43
CA ARG A 73 -20.70 -5.99 4.25
C ARG A 73 -20.25 -6.89 3.12
N GLN A 74 -19.22 -7.72 3.32
CA GLN A 74 -18.74 -8.62 2.26
C GLN A 74 -19.84 -9.59 1.82
N ASP A 75 -19.98 -9.74 0.49
CA ASP A 75 -20.79 -10.78 -0.10
C ASP A 75 -20.01 -12.11 -0.07
N TYR A 76 -19.93 -12.70 1.13
CA TYR A 76 -19.21 -13.94 1.37
C TYR A 76 -19.95 -14.80 2.41
N PRO A 77 -20.19 -16.11 2.12
CA PRO A 77 -21.05 -16.94 2.94
C PRO A 77 -20.39 -17.35 4.28
N HIS A 78 -19.14 -17.80 4.25
CA HIS A 78 -18.43 -18.38 5.38
C HIS A 78 -17.30 -17.44 5.82
N LEU A 79 -17.66 -16.39 6.55
CA LEU A 79 -16.74 -15.31 6.95
C LEU A 79 -16.70 -15.17 8.47
N GLN A 80 -15.50 -15.27 9.01
CA GLN A 80 -15.16 -14.80 10.36
C GLN A 80 -14.37 -13.50 10.27
N ILE A 81 -14.68 -12.55 11.14
CA ILE A 81 -13.94 -11.30 11.28
C ILE A 81 -13.38 -11.22 12.68
N VAL A 82 -12.07 -11.13 12.81
CA VAL A 82 -11.39 -10.95 14.10
C VAL A 82 -10.79 -9.54 14.11
N PHE A 83 -11.27 -8.72 15.03
CA PHE A 83 -10.68 -7.43 15.36
C PHE A 83 -9.82 -7.57 16.60
N GLY A 84 -8.64 -6.96 16.63
CA GLY A 84 -7.75 -7.02 17.78
C GLY A 84 -7.26 -5.66 18.22
N VAL A 85 -7.22 -5.44 19.53
CA VAL A 85 -6.62 -4.27 20.19
C VAL A 85 -5.69 -4.72 21.32
N GLN A 86 -4.65 -3.91 21.61
CA GLN A 86 -3.69 -4.19 22.68
C GLN A 86 -3.93 -3.39 23.97
N SER A 87 -5.08 -2.74 24.11
CA SER A 87 -5.45 -2.00 25.33
C SER A 87 -6.95 -2.13 25.58
N THR A 88 -7.32 -2.27 26.84
CA THR A 88 -8.73 -2.24 27.28
C THR A 88 -9.37 -0.86 27.14
N GLU A 89 -8.55 0.18 27.02
CA GLU A 89 -9.00 1.58 26.88
C GLU A 89 -8.94 2.06 25.43
N ASP A 90 -8.66 1.16 24.48
CA ASP A 90 -8.58 1.52 23.07
C ASP A 90 -9.94 1.98 22.53
N THR A 91 -9.97 3.17 21.94
CA THR A 91 -11.20 3.78 21.43
C THR A 91 -11.85 2.99 20.30
N ALA A 92 -11.08 2.19 19.54
CA ALA A 92 -11.58 1.31 18.49
C ALA A 92 -12.56 0.24 19.02
N ILE A 93 -12.51 -0.12 20.31
CA ILE A 93 -13.42 -1.08 20.94
C ILE A 93 -14.89 -0.67 20.75
N SER A 94 -15.20 0.60 20.91
CA SER A 94 -16.56 1.12 20.76
C SER A 94 -17.12 0.92 19.36
N HIS A 95 -16.28 1.11 18.32
CA HIS A 95 -16.65 0.88 16.92
C HIS A 95 -16.95 -0.60 16.65
N VAL A 96 -16.12 -1.52 17.17
CA VAL A 96 -16.34 -2.96 17.00
C VAL A 96 -17.62 -3.41 17.70
N ARG A 97 -17.89 -2.96 18.93
CA ARG A 97 -19.13 -3.28 19.67
C ARG A 97 -20.36 -2.77 18.93
N ALA A 98 -20.31 -1.59 18.35
CA ALA A 98 -21.39 -1.06 17.51
C ALA A 98 -21.65 -1.93 16.28
N LEU A 99 -20.58 -2.45 15.64
CA LEU A 99 -20.70 -3.38 14.52
C LEU A 99 -21.27 -4.74 14.95
N GLN A 100 -20.84 -5.29 16.07
CA GLN A 100 -21.43 -6.54 16.62
C GLN A 100 -22.94 -6.39 16.87
N ALA A 101 -23.37 -5.26 17.41
CA ALA A 101 -24.80 -4.97 17.61
C ALA A 101 -25.56 -4.79 16.28
N ARG A 102 -24.93 -4.16 15.28
CA ARG A 102 -25.52 -3.88 13.96
C ARG A 102 -25.61 -5.11 13.05
N TYR A 103 -24.64 -6.03 13.19
CA TYR A 103 -24.51 -7.25 12.39
C TYR A 103 -24.54 -8.52 13.26
N PRO A 104 -25.65 -8.80 13.99
CA PRO A 104 -25.69 -9.89 14.99
C PRO A 104 -25.56 -11.29 14.38
N THR A 105 -25.77 -11.43 13.07
CA THR A 105 -25.63 -12.71 12.35
C THR A 105 -24.24 -12.91 11.77
N ARG A 106 -23.36 -11.89 11.80
CA ARG A 106 -21.98 -12.01 11.38
C ARG A 106 -21.11 -12.53 12.52
N ASP A 107 -20.19 -13.40 12.17
CA ASP A 107 -19.21 -13.91 13.12
C ASP A 107 -18.10 -12.86 13.33
N ILE A 108 -18.31 -12.00 14.32
CA ILE A 108 -17.39 -10.91 14.69
C ILE A 108 -16.83 -11.18 16.07
N THR A 109 -15.53 -11.41 16.14
CA THR A 109 -14.77 -11.60 17.38
C THR A 109 -13.96 -10.34 17.67
N LEU A 110 -14.00 -9.84 18.91
CA LEU A 110 -13.12 -8.78 19.42
C LEU A 110 -12.12 -9.40 20.39
N VAL A 111 -10.85 -9.31 20.07
CA VAL A 111 -9.72 -9.73 20.92
C VAL A 111 -9.15 -8.49 21.59
N ILE A 112 -9.07 -8.49 22.92
CA ILE A 112 -8.43 -7.44 23.72
C ILE A 112 -7.31 -8.12 24.50
N ASP A 113 -6.07 -8.00 24.01
CA ASP A 113 -4.92 -8.66 24.61
C ASP A 113 -3.70 -7.71 24.62
N PRO A 114 -3.20 -7.30 25.80
CA PRO A 114 -2.08 -6.39 25.93
C PRO A 114 -0.73 -7.06 25.71
N GLN A 115 -0.68 -8.38 25.48
CA GLN A 115 0.58 -9.09 25.30
C GLN A 115 1.36 -8.54 24.11
N GLN A 116 2.65 -8.32 24.32
CA GLN A 116 3.58 -7.83 23.30
C GLN A 116 4.56 -8.94 22.93
N HIS A 117 4.82 -9.09 21.63
CA HIS A 117 5.60 -10.21 21.08
C HIS A 117 6.87 -9.75 20.35
N GLY A 118 7.19 -8.48 20.28
CA GLY A 118 8.36 -7.96 19.58
C GLY A 118 8.21 -6.49 19.26
N ILE A 119 9.03 -5.99 18.33
CA ILE A 119 9.08 -4.56 18.03
C ILE A 119 7.92 -4.08 17.14
N ASN A 120 7.39 -4.94 16.25
CA ASN A 120 6.26 -4.63 15.38
C ASN A 120 4.93 -4.87 16.11
N ARG A 121 4.35 -3.81 16.66
CA ARG A 121 3.10 -3.88 17.42
C ARG A 121 1.90 -4.37 16.58
N LYS A 122 1.88 -4.10 15.25
CA LYS A 122 0.84 -4.63 14.36
C LYS A 122 0.91 -6.15 14.32
N VAL A 123 2.10 -6.69 14.10
CA VAL A 123 2.30 -8.14 14.06
C VAL A 123 2.09 -8.77 15.43
N GLY A 124 2.55 -8.13 16.51
CA GLY A 124 2.25 -8.59 17.88
C GLY A 124 0.75 -8.69 18.16
N ASN A 125 -0.04 -7.71 17.70
CA ASN A 125 -1.50 -7.79 17.78
C ASN A 125 -2.07 -8.92 16.91
N LEU A 126 -1.52 -9.14 15.72
CA LEU A 126 -1.92 -10.27 14.86
C LEU A 126 -1.64 -11.63 15.51
N ILE A 127 -0.54 -11.79 16.24
CA ILE A 127 -0.23 -13.01 17.00
C ILE A 127 -1.33 -13.26 18.06
N ASN A 128 -1.72 -12.24 18.82
CA ASN A 128 -2.80 -12.34 19.80
C ASN A 128 -4.14 -12.74 19.14
N MET A 129 -4.41 -12.23 17.95
CA MET A 129 -5.64 -12.51 17.18
C MET A 129 -5.62 -13.89 16.54
N TYR A 130 -4.45 -14.40 16.15
CA TYR A 130 -4.31 -15.64 15.40
C TYR A 130 -4.88 -16.86 16.13
N ALA A 131 -4.77 -16.91 17.46
CA ALA A 131 -5.36 -17.97 18.28
C ALA A 131 -6.89 -18.09 18.12
N PHE A 132 -7.56 -17.03 17.70
CA PHE A 132 -9.02 -16.99 17.49
C PHE A 132 -9.42 -17.23 16.03
N ALA A 133 -8.44 -17.28 15.09
CA ALA A 133 -8.71 -17.54 13.69
C ALA A 133 -9.06 -19.02 13.47
N ARG A 134 -10.25 -19.29 12.92
CA ARG A 134 -10.78 -20.65 12.80
C ARG A 134 -10.62 -21.28 11.41
N HIS A 135 -10.36 -20.46 10.39
CA HIS A 135 -10.36 -20.92 9.00
C HIS A 135 -8.94 -20.95 8.41
N ASP A 136 -8.78 -21.77 7.37
CA ASP A 136 -7.48 -21.99 6.72
C ASP A 136 -7.09 -20.87 5.76
N VAL A 137 -8.07 -20.13 5.23
CA VAL A 137 -7.79 -18.93 4.44
C VAL A 137 -7.78 -17.73 5.38
N LEU A 138 -6.63 -17.08 5.47
CA LEU A 138 -6.39 -15.91 6.32
C LEU A 138 -6.24 -14.67 5.44
N VAL A 139 -6.91 -13.60 5.83
CA VAL A 139 -6.80 -12.29 5.19
C VAL A 139 -6.41 -11.26 6.25
N ILE A 140 -5.18 -10.79 6.21
CA ILE A 140 -4.69 -9.70 7.06
C ILE A 140 -4.98 -8.39 6.33
N SER A 141 -5.69 -7.48 6.98
CA SER A 141 -6.07 -6.18 6.40
C SER A 141 -5.86 -5.06 7.41
N ASP A 142 -5.21 -3.98 6.99
CA ASP A 142 -4.98 -2.80 7.85
C ASP A 142 -6.30 -2.14 8.27
N SER A 143 -6.29 -1.45 9.43
CA SER A 143 -7.49 -0.84 10.07
C SER A 143 -8.25 0.11 9.16
N ASP A 144 -7.53 0.87 8.35
CA ASP A 144 -7.98 1.97 7.50
C ASP A 144 -8.40 1.54 6.08
N ILE A 145 -8.39 0.23 5.79
CA ILE A 145 -8.73 -0.30 4.46
C ILE A 145 -10.23 -0.46 4.30
N HIS A 146 -10.76 0.21 3.28
CA HIS A 146 -12.13 0.10 2.80
C HIS A 146 -12.18 -0.90 1.64
N ALA A 147 -12.98 -1.94 1.78
CA ALA A 147 -13.12 -3.03 0.82
C ALA A 147 -14.44 -2.94 0.05
N GLY A 148 -14.40 -3.22 -1.25
CA GLY A 148 -15.62 -3.40 -2.04
C GLY A 148 -16.35 -4.71 -1.68
N PRO A 149 -17.63 -4.88 -2.08
CA PRO A 149 -18.45 -6.01 -1.64
C PRO A 149 -17.93 -7.39 -2.12
N HIS A 150 -17.16 -7.43 -3.19
CA HIS A 150 -16.62 -8.66 -3.79
C HIS A 150 -15.14 -8.92 -3.46
N TYR A 151 -14.54 -8.10 -2.60
CA TYR A 151 -13.14 -8.16 -2.23
C TYR A 151 -12.68 -9.58 -1.82
N LEU A 152 -13.42 -10.26 -0.95
CA LEU A 152 -13.08 -11.62 -0.53
C LEU A 152 -13.19 -12.64 -1.65
N ARG A 153 -14.22 -12.53 -2.51
CA ARG A 153 -14.39 -13.44 -3.65
C ARG A 153 -13.22 -13.34 -4.62
N ASP A 154 -12.74 -12.12 -4.89
CA ASP A 154 -11.62 -11.88 -5.79
C ASP A 154 -10.30 -12.40 -5.21
N ILE A 155 -10.09 -12.22 -3.90
CA ILE A 155 -8.92 -12.76 -3.17
C ILE A 155 -8.91 -14.28 -3.21
N VAL A 156 -10.01 -14.92 -2.80
CA VAL A 156 -10.09 -16.38 -2.71
C VAL A 156 -9.91 -17.03 -4.07
N ARG A 157 -10.59 -16.51 -5.11
CA ARG A 157 -10.39 -16.99 -6.48
C ARG A 157 -8.94 -16.90 -6.94
N THR A 158 -8.25 -15.81 -6.55
CA THR A 158 -6.83 -15.65 -6.88
C THR A 158 -5.96 -16.66 -6.16
N LEU A 159 -6.32 -17.03 -4.91
CA LEU A 159 -5.65 -18.07 -4.12
C LEU A 159 -5.92 -19.51 -4.61
N GLU A 160 -6.95 -19.75 -5.42
CA GLU A 160 -7.22 -21.09 -5.97
C GLU A 160 -6.10 -21.62 -6.87
N SER A 161 -5.29 -20.73 -7.45
CA SER A 161 -4.13 -21.16 -8.23
C SER A 161 -3.08 -21.81 -7.33
N PRO A 162 -2.66 -23.07 -7.62
CA PRO A 162 -1.69 -23.79 -6.80
C PRO A 162 -0.32 -23.12 -6.70
N GLN A 163 0.01 -22.27 -7.67
CA GLN A 163 1.28 -21.54 -7.73
C GLN A 163 1.27 -20.27 -6.86
N VAL A 164 0.09 -19.83 -6.40
CA VAL A 164 -0.07 -18.61 -5.62
C VAL A 164 -0.02 -18.92 -4.14
N GLY A 165 1.05 -18.47 -3.46
CA GLY A 165 1.20 -18.57 -2.02
C GLY A 165 0.66 -17.38 -1.25
N LEU A 166 0.64 -16.20 -1.89
CA LEU A 166 0.20 -14.94 -1.27
C LEU A 166 -0.58 -14.09 -2.26
N VAL A 167 -1.69 -13.54 -1.82
CA VAL A 167 -2.48 -12.57 -2.59
C VAL A 167 -2.44 -11.22 -1.88
N THR A 168 -2.24 -10.17 -2.67
CA THR A 168 -2.33 -8.79 -2.21
C THR A 168 -3.32 -8.01 -3.09
N THR A 169 -3.69 -6.78 -2.67
CA THR A 169 -4.58 -5.90 -3.44
C THR A 169 -3.90 -4.58 -3.74
N LEU A 170 -4.28 -3.95 -4.85
CA LEU A 170 -4.01 -2.53 -5.04
C LEU A 170 -4.87 -1.71 -4.06
N TYR A 171 -4.33 -0.59 -3.61
CA TYR A 171 -5.09 0.35 -2.79
C TYR A 171 -4.90 1.79 -3.28
N ALA A 172 -6.00 2.55 -3.29
CA ALA A 172 -6.02 3.97 -3.59
C ALA A 172 -6.12 4.79 -2.31
N GLY A 173 -5.54 5.98 -2.28
CA GLY A 173 -5.69 6.92 -1.19
C GLY A 173 -7.08 7.58 -1.22
N LEU A 174 -7.82 7.49 -0.13
CA LEU A 174 -9.13 8.09 0.10
C LEU A 174 -8.98 9.23 1.12
N PRO A 175 -9.11 10.52 0.72
CA PRO A 175 -9.06 11.61 1.70
C PRO A 175 -10.21 11.49 2.71
N ALA A 176 -9.92 11.48 4.00
CA ALA A 176 -10.94 11.45 5.05
C ALA A 176 -11.85 12.69 5.05
N SER A 177 -11.38 13.79 4.49
CA SER A 177 -12.17 14.99 4.17
C SER A 177 -11.46 15.80 3.08
N LYS A 178 -12.19 16.71 2.45
CA LYS A 178 -11.65 17.59 1.39
C LYS A 178 -10.79 18.71 1.96
N THR A 179 -9.57 18.38 2.38
CA THR A 179 -8.54 19.34 2.78
C THR A 179 -7.34 19.22 1.85
N LEU A 180 -6.61 20.31 1.64
CA LEU A 180 -5.41 20.31 0.79
C LEU A 180 -4.41 19.22 1.21
N VAL A 181 -4.20 19.05 2.52
CA VAL A 181 -3.23 18.06 3.06
C VAL A 181 -3.62 16.64 2.68
N ARG A 182 -4.88 16.26 2.92
CA ARG A 182 -5.39 14.93 2.63
C ARG A 182 -5.45 14.62 1.14
N GLU A 183 -5.85 15.62 0.34
CA GLU A 183 -5.84 15.48 -1.11
C GLU A 183 -4.41 15.34 -1.64
N MET A 184 -3.42 16.07 -1.10
CA MET A 184 -2.00 15.89 -1.44
C MET A 184 -1.48 14.49 -1.10
N GLY A 185 -1.86 13.93 0.06
CA GLY A 185 -1.53 12.55 0.42
C GLY A 185 -2.17 11.53 -0.53
N ALA A 186 -3.45 11.70 -0.84
CA ALA A 186 -4.15 10.82 -1.79
C ALA A 186 -3.51 10.84 -3.18
N ILE A 187 -3.10 12.01 -3.68
CA ILE A 187 -2.41 12.14 -4.98
C ILE A 187 -1.10 11.35 -4.99
N GLN A 188 -0.34 11.32 -3.89
CA GLN A 188 0.91 10.52 -3.83
C GLN A 188 0.63 9.05 -4.09
N ILE A 189 -0.40 8.51 -3.47
CA ILE A 189 -0.78 7.11 -3.67
C ILE A 189 -1.39 6.93 -5.06
N ASN A 190 -2.36 7.75 -5.43
CA ASN A 190 -3.15 7.54 -6.64
C ASN A 190 -2.35 7.82 -7.92
N HIS A 191 -1.59 8.92 -7.97
CA HIS A 191 -0.95 9.36 -9.21
C HIS A 191 0.52 8.95 -9.35
N ASN A 192 1.19 8.52 -8.27
CA ASN A 192 2.57 8.07 -8.31
C ASN A 192 2.69 6.59 -7.95
N PHE A 193 2.25 6.18 -6.74
CA PHE A 193 2.41 4.81 -6.28
C PHE A 193 1.63 3.81 -7.15
N LEU A 194 0.33 3.98 -7.39
CA LEU A 194 -0.48 3.04 -8.17
C LEU A 194 0.04 2.81 -9.60
N PRO A 195 0.28 3.86 -10.43
CA PRO A 195 0.89 3.68 -11.75
C PRO A 195 2.29 3.06 -11.67
N GLY A 196 3.06 3.37 -10.61
CA GLY A 196 4.37 2.79 -10.36
C GLY A 196 4.31 1.30 -10.07
N VAL A 197 3.39 0.86 -9.22
CA VAL A 197 3.14 -0.57 -8.93
C VAL A 197 2.73 -1.30 -10.21
N MET A 198 1.81 -0.75 -11.01
CA MET A 198 1.39 -1.37 -12.25
C MET A 198 2.54 -1.54 -13.24
N MET A 199 3.41 -0.53 -13.33
CA MET A 199 4.62 -0.59 -14.17
C MET A 199 5.62 -1.62 -13.63
N SER A 200 5.88 -1.66 -12.32
CA SER A 200 6.81 -2.62 -11.72
C SER A 200 6.35 -4.06 -11.92
N ARG A 201 5.04 -4.31 -11.82
CA ARG A 201 4.46 -5.63 -12.13
C ARG A 201 4.58 -6.00 -13.61
N LEU A 202 4.41 -5.05 -14.53
CA LEU A 202 4.66 -5.26 -15.95
C LEU A 202 6.12 -5.68 -16.20
N LEU A 203 7.06 -5.12 -15.43
CA LEU A 203 8.48 -5.46 -15.47
C LEU A 203 8.85 -6.74 -14.70
N GLY A 204 7.87 -7.49 -14.22
CA GLY A 204 8.06 -8.80 -13.59
C GLY A 204 8.19 -8.79 -12.07
N ARG A 205 8.13 -7.63 -11.39
CA ARG A 205 8.16 -7.60 -9.92
C ARG A 205 6.88 -8.19 -9.32
N ARG A 206 7.05 -8.87 -8.19
CA ARG A 206 5.97 -9.53 -7.43
C ARG A 206 6.11 -9.14 -5.95
N ASP A 207 5.88 -7.86 -5.65
CA ASP A 207 5.95 -7.33 -4.30
C ASP A 207 4.62 -7.59 -3.56
N CYS A 208 4.68 -7.88 -2.27
CA CYS A 208 3.53 -7.85 -1.39
C CYS A 208 3.21 -6.41 -0.99
N LEU A 209 1.94 -6.04 -1.03
CA LEU A 209 1.45 -4.73 -0.60
C LEU A 209 0.74 -4.90 0.75
N GLY A 210 1.25 -4.26 1.80
CA GLY A 210 0.89 -4.51 3.20
C GLY A 210 -0.56 -4.21 3.58
N ALA A 211 -1.29 -3.43 2.77
CA ALA A 211 -2.69 -3.07 3.02
C ALA A 211 -3.63 -4.28 3.08
N THR A 212 -3.33 -5.31 2.27
CA THR A 212 -4.01 -6.61 2.27
C THR A 212 -3.01 -7.72 1.97
N MET A 213 -2.97 -8.72 2.83
CA MET A 213 -2.14 -9.91 2.69
C MET A 213 -3.02 -11.14 2.96
N ALA A 214 -3.23 -11.97 1.94
CA ALA A 214 -4.08 -13.15 2.06
C ALA A 214 -3.32 -14.41 1.64
N LEU A 215 -3.36 -15.42 2.49
CA LEU A 215 -2.63 -16.69 2.29
C LEU A 215 -3.35 -17.84 3.00
N ARG A 216 -2.93 -19.06 2.68
CA ARG A 216 -3.38 -20.23 3.43
C ARG A 216 -2.59 -20.36 4.73
N ARG A 217 -3.24 -20.89 5.77
CA ARG A 217 -2.64 -21.15 7.09
C ARG A 217 -1.37 -22.00 6.97
N GLU A 218 -1.40 -23.04 6.16
CA GLU A 218 -0.25 -23.93 5.92
C GLU A 218 0.99 -23.17 5.40
N ILE A 219 0.79 -22.18 4.53
CA ILE A 219 1.89 -21.34 4.01
C ILE A 219 2.44 -20.44 5.10
N LEU A 220 1.57 -19.85 5.92
CA LEU A 220 2.00 -19.05 7.08
C LEU A 220 2.83 -19.89 8.05
N GLU A 221 2.41 -21.11 8.35
CA GLU A 221 3.14 -22.02 9.24
C GLU A 221 4.49 -22.45 8.64
N GLN A 222 4.54 -22.73 7.33
CA GLN A 222 5.78 -23.10 6.64
C GLN A 222 6.84 -21.99 6.67
N ILE A 223 6.45 -20.73 6.71
CA ILE A 223 7.38 -19.60 6.80
C ILE A 223 7.79 -19.25 8.24
N GLY A 224 7.30 -19.99 9.24
CA GLY A 224 7.60 -19.77 10.66
C GLY A 224 6.54 -18.95 11.43
N GLY A 225 5.32 -18.82 10.89
CA GLY A 225 4.22 -18.12 11.55
C GLY A 225 4.34 -16.61 11.51
N LEU A 226 3.47 -15.93 12.23
CA LEU A 226 3.54 -14.47 12.43
C LEU A 226 4.76 -14.08 13.27
N GLU A 227 5.27 -14.97 14.08
CA GLU A 227 6.45 -14.79 14.92
C GLU A 227 7.70 -14.47 14.08
N ALA A 228 7.81 -15.04 12.87
CA ALA A 228 8.89 -14.74 11.95
C ALA A 228 8.87 -13.29 11.41
N LEU A 229 7.76 -12.56 11.59
CA LEU A 229 7.57 -11.21 11.08
C LEU A 229 7.66 -10.14 12.18
N VAL A 230 7.57 -10.53 13.46
CA VAL A 230 7.30 -9.62 14.58
C VAL A 230 8.42 -8.60 14.85
N ASP A 231 9.64 -8.91 14.47
CA ASP A 231 10.79 -8.02 14.65
C ASP A 231 11.15 -7.20 13.41
N HIS A 232 10.28 -7.21 12.40
CA HIS A 232 10.49 -6.50 11.15
C HIS A 232 9.50 -5.35 10.97
N VAL A 233 10.00 -4.16 10.61
CA VAL A 233 9.17 -2.96 10.34
C VAL A 233 8.32 -3.14 9.08
N ALA A 234 8.88 -3.80 8.07
CA ALA A 234 8.22 -4.07 6.79
C ALA A 234 7.77 -5.54 6.74
N ASP A 235 6.79 -5.88 7.57
CA ASP A 235 6.21 -7.22 7.68
C ASP A 235 5.75 -7.77 6.33
N ASP A 236 5.20 -6.93 5.48
CA ASP A 236 4.73 -7.27 4.13
C ASP A 236 5.88 -7.69 3.19
N ALA A 237 6.98 -6.96 3.21
CA ALA A 237 8.15 -7.29 2.38
C ALA A 237 8.79 -8.60 2.83
N VAL A 238 8.92 -8.82 4.15
CA VAL A 238 9.46 -10.05 4.72
C VAL A 238 8.57 -11.23 4.40
N LEU A 239 7.25 -11.09 4.60
CA LEU A 239 6.26 -12.10 4.22
C LEU A 239 6.35 -12.45 2.73
N GLY A 240 6.40 -11.43 1.86
CA GLY A 240 6.54 -11.63 0.43
C GLY A 240 7.82 -12.36 0.05
N HIS A 241 8.95 -12.04 0.68
CA HIS A 241 10.22 -12.74 0.44
C HIS A 241 10.17 -14.19 0.92
N ALA A 242 9.59 -14.45 2.10
CA ALA A 242 9.46 -15.79 2.66
C ALA A 242 8.60 -16.71 1.77
N VAL A 243 7.47 -16.20 1.27
CA VAL A 243 6.60 -16.95 0.36
C VAL A 243 7.29 -17.26 -0.97
N ARG A 244 8.04 -16.31 -1.54
CA ARG A 244 8.81 -16.56 -2.77
C ARG A 244 9.95 -17.56 -2.56
N ALA A 245 10.50 -17.65 -1.36
CA ALA A 245 11.51 -18.67 -1.02
C ALA A 245 10.94 -20.09 -0.97
N LEU A 246 9.61 -20.24 -0.97
CA LEU A 246 8.91 -21.51 -1.16
C LEU A 246 8.60 -21.82 -2.63
N ASP A 247 9.17 -21.05 -3.59
CA ASP A 247 8.88 -21.11 -5.03
C ASP A 247 7.40 -20.84 -5.37
N LEU A 248 6.71 -20.05 -4.52
CA LEU A 248 5.34 -19.64 -4.71
C LEU A 248 5.25 -18.18 -5.21
N ASP A 249 4.23 -17.88 -6.01
CA ASP A 249 4.01 -16.53 -6.55
C ASP A 249 3.19 -15.64 -5.60
N ILE A 250 3.38 -14.32 -5.76
CA ILE A 250 2.56 -13.29 -5.13
C ILE A 250 1.65 -12.69 -6.18
N ALA A 251 0.37 -13.00 -6.10
CA ALA A 251 -0.63 -12.53 -7.04
C ALA A 251 -1.34 -11.27 -6.57
N LEU A 252 -1.85 -10.52 -7.55
CA LEU A 252 -2.68 -9.35 -7.31
C LEU A 252 -4.14 -9.72 -7.54
N ALA A 253 -4.99 -9.63 -6.51
CA ALA A 253 -6.41 -9.83 -6.68
C ALA A 253 -7.00 -8.73 -7.59
N PRO A 254 -7.93 -9.06 -8.51
CA PRO A 254 -8.51 -8.11 -9.47
C PRO A 254 -9.51 -7.15 -8.81
N CYS A 255 -9.19 -6.61 -7.64
CA CYS A 255 -10.00 -5.63 -6.92
C CYS A 255 -9.13 -4.47 -6.41
N LEU A 256 -9.73 -3.30 -6.31
CA LEU A 256 -9.13 -2.12 -5.70
C LEU A 256 -9.75 -1.90 -4.32
N THR A 257 -8.89 -1.62 -3.34
CA THR A 257 -9.29 -1.16 -2.01
C THR A 257 -8.92 0.32 -1.83
N TRP A 258 -9.34 0.93 -0.74
CA TRP A 258 -8.99 2.32 -0.43
C TRP A 258 -8.41 2.40 0.98
N THR A 259 -7.30 3.13 1.14
CA THR A 259 -6.71 3.46 2.44
C THR A 259 -7.08 4.89 2.81
N THR A 260 -7.46 5.13 4.04
CA THR A 260 -7.84 6.45 4.53
C THR A 260 -6.61 7.35 4.66
N ILE A 261 -6.66 8.53 4.07
CA ILE A 261 -5.67 9.59 4.29
C ILE A 261 -6.18 10.47 5.44
N GLY A 262 -5.65 10.19 6.63
CA GLY A 262 -6.10 10.78 7.90
C GLY A 262 -5.35 12.02 8.34
N GLU A 263 -4.14 12.29 7.81
CA GLU A 263 -3.25 13.35 8.25
C GLU A 263 -3.94 14.71 8.29
N SER A 264 -3.80 15.38 9.42
CA SER A 264 -4.46 16.67 9.68
C SER A 264 -3.58 17.87 9.31
N SER A 265 -2.27 17.66 9.23
CA SER A 265 -1.28 18.70 8.96
C SER A 265 -0.26 18.27 7.91
N MET A 266 0.28 19.27 7.19
CA MET A 266 1.37 19.03 6.23
C MET A 266 2.60 18.39 6.89
N ARG A 267 2.87 18.72 8.16
CA ARG A 267 3.97 18.11 8.91
C ARG A 267 3.77 16.61 9.12
N GLU A 268 2.57 16.20 9.50
CA GLU A 268 2.23 14.77 9.65
C GLU A 268 2.35 14.04 8.33
N LEU A 269 1.81 14.60 7.24
CA LEU A 269 1.90 14.03 5.90
C LEU A 269 3.38 13.84 5.46
N LEU A 270 4.21 14.86 5.60
CA LEU A 270 5.62 14.79 5.22
C LEU A 270 6.39 13.77 6.07
N LEU A 271 6.12 13.67 7.39
CA LEU A 271 6.74 12.68 8.25
C LEU A 271 6.30 11.26 7.87
N HIS A 272 5.04 11.06 7.52
CA HIS A 272 4.51 9.78 7.06
C HIS A 272 5.17 9.35 5.74
N GLU A 273 5.20 10.22 4.74
CA GLU A 273 5.83 9.94 3.46
C GLU A 273 7.35 9.73 3.58
N LEU A 274 8.01 10.48 4.45
CA LEU A 274 9.43 10.30 4.73
C LEU A 274 9.71 8.93 5.37
N ARG A 275 8.82 8.48 6.26
CA ARG A 275 8.89 7.14 6.84
C ARG A 275 8.80 6.07 5.76
N TRP A 276 7.79 6.16 4.88
CA TRP A 276 7.64 5.23 3.74
C TRP A 276 8.86 5.27 2.81
N GLY A 277 9.31 6.46 2.45
CA GLY A 277 10.47 6.64 1.59
C GLY A 277 11.73 6.00 2.18
N ARG A 278 11.98 6.15 3.50
CA ARG A 278 13.10 5.50 4.19
C ARG A 278 12.96 3.97 4.19
N THR A 279 11.76 3.46 4.45
CA THR A 279 11.50 2.01 4.44
C THR A 279 11.78 1.42 3.06
N VAL A 280 11.15 1.95 2.00
CA VAL A 280 11.34 1.45 0.63
C VAL A 280 12.80 1.60 0.17
N LYS A 281 13.45 2.74 0.46
CA LYS A 281 14.87 2.95 0.12
C LYS A 281 15.81 1.96 0.79
N ASN A 282 15.53 1.56 2.03
CA ASN A 282 16.37 0.58 2.73
C ASN A 282 16.16 -0.85 2.21
N LEU A 283 14.93 -1.19 1.82
CA LEU A 283 14.61 -2.48 1.21
C LEU A 283 15.12 -2.58 -0.23
N GLU A 284 14.89 -1.55 -1.04
CA GLU A 284 15.11 -1.55 -2.48
C GLU A 284 15.80 -0.25 -2.94
N PRO A 285 17.08 -0.03 -2.57
CA PRO A 285 17.74 1.27 -2.78
C PRO A 285 17.86 1.65 -4.27
N VAL A 286 18.11 0.68 -5.15
CA VAL A 286 18.21 0.91 -6.59
C VAL A 286 16.84 1.23 -7.17
N GLY A 287 15.84 0.40 -6.89
CA GLY A 287 14.46 0.62 -7.33
C GLY A 287 13.90 1.95 -6.85
N TYR A 288 14.18 2.32 -5.59
CA TYR A 288 13.79 3.62 -5.04
C TYR A 288 14.44 4.79 -5.76
N GLY A 289 15.77 4.71 -6.03
CA GLY A 289 16.46 5.73 -6.82
C GLY A 289 15.90 5.88 -8.24
N MET A 290 15.64 4.75 -8.90
CA MET A 290 15.04 4.73 -10.24
C MET A 290 13.61 5.29 -10.26
N SER A 291 12.87 5.21 -9.15
CA SER A 291 11.51 5.76 -9.07
C SER A 291 11.43 7.28 -9.23
N ALA A 292 12.57 8.02 -9.17
CA ALA A 292 12.64 9.44 -9.51
C ALA A 292 12.14 9.75 -10.93
N ILE A 293 12.16 8.77 -11.84
CA ILE A 293 11.61 8.91 -13.20
C ILE A 293 10.08 9.18 -13.15
N GLN A 294 9.40 8.79 -12.09
CA GLN A 294 7.95 8.98 -11.91
C GLN A 294 7.54 10.44 -11.61
N LEU A 295 8.52 11.37 -11.62
CA LEU A 295 8.33 12.78 -11.32
C LEU A 295 8.59 13.66 -12.57
N PRO A 296 7.86 13.47 -13.68
CA PRO A 296 8.16 14.17 -14.94
C PRO A 296 8.03 15.69 -14.85
N LEU A 297 7.11 16.23 -14.03
CA LEU A 297 6.97 17.68 -13.84
C LEU A 297 8.11 18.28 -13.01
N PHE A 298 8.68 17.54 -12.07
CA PHE A 298 9.90 17.95 -11.38
C PHE A 298 11.04 18.11 -12.40
N TRP A 299 11.28 17.11 -13.25
CA TRP A 299 12.33 17.16 -14.28
C TRP A 299 12.06 18.21 -15.35
N ALA A 300 10.81 18.38 -15.77
CA ALA A 300 10.42 19.44 -16.70
C ALA A 300 10.62 20.85 -16.10
N THR A 301 10.40 21.01 -14.80
CA THR A 301 10.69 22.28 -14.12
C THR A 301 12.20 22.55 -14.09
N LEU A 302 13.04 21.55 -13.82
CA LEU A 302 14.49 21.69 -13.90
C LEU A 302 14.94 22.05 -15.32
N THR A 303 14.36 21.42 -16.34
CA THR A 303 14.59 21.78 -17.75
C THR A 303 14.26 23.24 -17.99
N LEU A 304 13.10 23.71 -17.53
CA LEU A 304 12.67 25.08 -17.68
C LEU A 304 13.63 26.06 -16.97
N LEU A 305 14.06 25.74 -15.74
CA LEU A 305 14.99 26.59 -14.98
C LEU A 305 16.38 26.69 -15.66
N CYS A 306 16.85 25.58 -16.23
CA CYS A 306 18.15 25.53 -16.93
C CYS A 306 18.14 26.20 -18.32
N CYS A 307 16.98 26.25 -18.98
CA CYS A 307 16.82 26.71 -20.36
C CYS A 307 15.72 27.79 -20.49
N HIS A 308 15.52 28.63 -19.44
CA HIS A 308 14.40 29.57 -19.34
C HIS A 308 14.33 30.61 -20.49
N ASP A 309 15.46 30.93 -21.10
CA ASP A 309 15.54 31.83 -22.27
C ASP A 309 15.03 31.19 -23.57
N ALA A 310 14.93 29.86 -23.61
CA ALA A 310 14.52 29.12 -24.79
C ALA A 310 13.00 28.86 -24.78
N ARG A 311 12.31 29.36 -25.82
CA ARG A 311 10.84 29.16 -25.96
C ARG A 311 10.42 27.68 -25.90
N TRP A 312 11.24 26.78 -26.41
CA TRP A 312 10.96 25.37 -26.42
C TRP A 312 10.81 24.81 -24.98
N ALA A 313 11.56 25.31 -23.98
CA ALA A 313 11.50 24.83 -22.61
C ALA A 313 10.14 25.14 -21.94
N TRP A 314 9.54 26.27 -22.23
CA TRP A 314 8.20 26.63 -21.78
C TRP A 314 7.12 25.75 -22.43
N VAL A 315 7.23 25.55 -23.77
CA VAL A 315 6.32 24.65 -24.49
C VAL A 315 6.43 23.21 -23.96
N PHE A 316 7.67 22.75 -23.72
CA PHE A 316 7.95 21.44 -23.16
C PHE A 316 7.28 21.27 -21.78
N PHE A 317 7.50 22.21 -20.85
CA PHE A 317 6.87 22.18 -19.53
C PHE A 317 5.35 22.13 -19.63
N GLY A 318 4.75 22.97 -20.43
CA GLY A 318 3.29 22.98 -20.65
C GLY A 318 2.77 21.66 -21.21
N THR A 319 3.52 21.04 -22.15
CA THR A 319 3.17 19.73 -22.72
C THR A 319 3.26 18.61 -21.68
N VAL A 320 4.32 18.57 -20.87
CA VAL A 320 4.47 17.60 -19.78
C VAL A 320 3.34 17.78 -18.75
N TRP A 321 3.01 19.01 -18.40
CA TRP A 321 1.92 19.27 -17.48
C TRP A 321 0.58 18.78 -18.02
N LEU A 322 0.28 19.05 -19.31
CA LEU A 322 -0.92 18.56 -19.96
C LEU A 322 -0.99 17.01 -19.93
N ILE A 323 0.11 16.33 -20.28
CA ILE A 323 0.19 14.86 -20.23
C ILE A 323 -0.09 14.36 -18.81
N ARG A 324 0.54 14.97 -17.79
CA ARG A 324 0.33 14.59 -16.39
C ARG A 324 -1.10 14.87 -15.92
N ALA A 325 -1.70 15.97 -16.34
CA ALA A 325 -3.11 16.27 -16.04
C ALA A 325 -4.04 15.22 -16.68
N MET A 326 -3.81 14.85 -17.93
CA MET A 326 -4.61 13.81 -18.62
C MET A 326 -4.46 12.43 -17.95
N THR A 327 -3.25 12.02 -17.58
CA THR A 327 -3.02 10.75 -16.86
C THR A 327 -3.65 10.80 -15.46
N ALA A 328 -3.58 11.93 -14.75
CA ALA A 328 -4.22 12.12 -13.46
C ALA A 328 -5.77 12.05 -13.56
N ILE A 329 -6.36 12.60 -14.61
CA ILE A 329 -7.79 12.44 -14.90
C ILE A 329 -8.15 10.97 -15.08
N GLY A 330 -7.38 10.21 -15.86
CA GLY A 330 -7.58 8.78 -16.04
C GLY A 330 -7.51 8.01 -14.72
N VAL A 331 -6.54 8.33 -13.88
CA VAL A 331 -6.38 7.71 -12.54
C VAL A 331 -7.56 8.08 -11.62
N ASN A 332 -8.00 9.34 -11.59
CA ASN A 332 -9.15 9.77 -10.78
C ASN A 332 -10.42 8.98 -11.15
N ILE A 333 -10.62 8.72 -12.44
CA ILE A 333 -11.75 7.90 -12.93
C ILE A 333 -11.55 6.43 -12.52
N ALA A 334 -10.34 5.89 -12.66
CA ALA A 334 -10.05 4.51 -12.33
C ALA A 334 -10.19 4.23 -10.82
N THR A 335 -9.74 5.13 -9.97
CA THR A 335 -9.80 4.98 -8.50
C THR A 335 -11.15 5.38 -7.90
N ALA A 336 -12.00 6.07 -8.66
CA ALA A 336 -13.24 6.72 -8.18
C ALA A 336 -12.97 7.75 -7.05
N VAL A 337 -11.76 8.31 -6.99
CA VAL A 337 -11.37 9.38 -6.04
C VAL A 337 -11.08 10.64 -6.84
N PRO A 338 -12.07 11.54 -6.99
CA PRO A 338 -11.88 12.76 -7.78
C PRO A 338 -11.01 13.78 -7.04
N ALA A 339 -9.93 14.21 -7.69
CA ALA A 339 -9.01 15.24 -7.20
C ALA A 339 -8.81 16.36 -8.24
N TRP A 340 -9.91 16.84 -8.84
CA TRP A 340 -9.87 17.82 -9.95
C TRP A 340 -9.21 19.14 -9.56
N ALA A 341 -9.46 19.61 -8.34
CA ALA A 341 -8.87 20.84 -7.82
C ALA A 341 -7.35 20.77 -7.66
N MET A 342 -6.79 19.56 -7.65
CA MET A 342 -5.36 19.32 -7.45
C MET A 342 -4.56 19.32 -8.77
N LEU A 343 -5.21 19.26 -9.93
CA LEU A 343 -4.50 19.26 -11.23
C LEU A 343 -3.54 20.44 -11.43
N PRO A 344 -3.87 21.68 -11.04
CA PRO A 344 -2.92 22.79 -11.07
C PRO A 344 -1.72 22.62 -10.14
N LEU A 345 -1.86 21.85 -9.05
CA LEU A 345 -0.85 21.67 -8.03
C LEU A 345 0.06 20.45 -8.27
N LEU A 346 -0.12 19.73 -9.38
CA LEU A 346 0.74 18.57 -9.73
C LEU A 346 2.25 18.92 -9.75
N PRO A 347 2.69 20.07 -10.30
CA PRO A 347 4.11 20.42 -10.23
C PRO A 347 4.62 20.54 -8.78
N LEU A 348 3.86 21.25 -7.92
CA LEU A 348 4.19 21.39 -6.50
C LEU A 348 4.25 20.03 -5.82
N ARG A 349 3.30 19.14 -6.11
CA ARG A 349 3.28 17.79 -5.54
C ARG A 349 4.53 16.99 -5.91
N GLU A 350 4.98 17.05 -7.15
CA GLU A 350 6.17 16.33 -7.59
C GLU A 350 7.46 16.91 -6.98
N TRP A 351 7.51 18.22 -6.72
CA TRP A 351 8.60 18.83 -5.96
C TRP A 351 8.65 18.35 -4.51
N ILE A 352 7.48 18.21 -3.87
CA ILE A 352 7.39 17.62 -2.52
C ILE A 352 7.90 16.17 -2.55
N SER A 353 7.49 15.36 -3.54
CA SER A 353 7.95 13.99 -3.70
C SER A 353 9.47 13.90 -3.88
N ALA A 354 10.05 14.79 -4.70
CA ALA A 354 11.50 14.87 -4.89
C ALA A 354 12.21 15.23 -3.57
N ALA A 355 11.67 16.19 -2.80
CA ALA A 355 12.22 16.55 -1.51
C ALA A 355 12.16 15.38 -0.50
N ILE A 356 11.07 14.60 -0.49
CA ILE A 356 10.95 13.37 0.31
C ILE A 356 12.00 12.35 -0.12
N MET A 357 12.22 12.15 -1.41
CA MET A 357 13.25 11.22 -1.90
C MET A 357 14.65 11.63 -1.42
N VAL A 358 14.99 12.91 -1.52
CA VAL A 358 16.27 13.45 -1.02
C VAL A 358 16.37 13.31 0.51
N GLY A 359 15.31 13.65 1.25
CA GLY A 359 15.25 13.52 2.70
C GLY A 359 15.36 12.06 3.17
N SER A 360 14.84 11.11 2.39
CA SER A 360 14.92 9.68 2.68
C SER A 360 16.31 9.10 2.43
N ALA A 361 17.18 9.78 1.65
CA ALA A 361 18.55 9.35 1.42
C ALA A 361 19.39 9.37 2.73
N ARG A 362 18.99 10.19 3.70
CA ARG A 362 19.65 10.32 5.01
C ARG A 362 18.81 9.65 6.11
N GLY A 363 19.45 8.81 6.92
CA GLY A 363 18.85 8.13 8.08
C GLY A 363 18.46 6.67 7.83
N LYS A 364 18.65 5.86 8.89
CA LYS A 364 18.26 4.43 8.96
C LYS A 364 17.18 4.22 10.02
N GLU A 365 16.78 5.29 10.70
CA GLU A 365 15.80 5.26 11.77
C GLU A 365 14.45 5.75 11.30
N VAL A 366 13.42 5.08 11.76
CA VAL A 366 12.03 5.41 11.47
C VAL A 366 11.28 5.54 12.77
N ALA A 367 10.67 6.69 13.01
CA ALA A 367 9.75 6.87 14.11
C ALA A 367 8.37 6.28 13.72
N TRP A 368 7.90 5.30 14.50
CA TRP A 368 6.59 4.68 14.29
C TRP A 368 5.89 4.47 15.63
N ARG A 369 4.69 5.02 15.78
CA ARG A 369 3.86 4.92 17.00
C ARG A 369 4.63 5.21 18.29
N GLY A 370 5.46 6.27 18.29
CA GLY A 370 6.23 6.71 19.46
C GLY A 370 7.51 5.92 19.75
N GLN A 371 7.89 4.97 18.90
CA GLN A 371 9.15 4.22 18.98
C GLN A 371 10.06 4.60 17.81
N THR A 372 11.36 4.62 18.04
CA THR A 372 12.37 4.74 16.97
C THR A 372 12.86 3.34 16.62
N LEU A 373 12.57 2.92 15.39
CA LEU A 373 12.92 1.61 14.89
C LEU A 373 14.06 1.71 13.87
N HIS A 374 15.03 0.81 13.94
CA HIS A 374 16.06 0.65 12.93
C HIS A 374 15.55 -0.27 11.81
N ILE A 375 15.71 0.17 10.55
CA ILE A 375 15.40 -0.67 9.41
C ILE A 375 16.66 -1.46 9.06
N GLU A 376 16.63 -2.77 9.28
CA GLU A 376 17.70 -3.66 8.87
C GLU A 376 17.69 -3.90 7.36
N ARG A 377 18.88 -3.88 6.76
CA ARG A 377 19.07 -4.30 5.37
C ARG A 377 18.98 -5.82 5.31
N HIS A 378 18.03 -6.33 4.53
CA HIS A 378 18.00 -7.72 4.03
C HIS A 378 18.21 -8.77 5.13
N VAL A 379 17.13 -9.33 5.65
CA VAL A 379 17.21 -10.56 6.43
C VAL A 379 17.41 -11.71 5.45
N PRO A 380 18.54 -12.47 5.50
CA PRO A 380 18.68 -13.67 4.70
C PRO A 380 17.61 -14.68 5.13
N VAL A 381 16.86 -15.21 4.17
CA VAL A 381 15.80 -16.21 4.36
C VAL A 381 16.33 -17.49 5.07
N THR A 382 17.63 -17.70 5.06
CA THR A 382 18.33 -18.78 5.78
C THR A 382 18.10 -18.78 7.29
N ASN A 383 17.82 -17.65 7.91
CA ASN A 383 17.58 -17.57 9.36
C ASN A 383 16.14 -17.89 9.77
N LEU A 384 15.19 -17.93 8.84
CA LEU A 384 13.80 -18.28 9.13
C LEU A 384 13.56 -19.80 9.32
N ARG A 385 14.56 -20.64 9.00
CA ARG A 385 14.49 -22.12 9.11
C ARG A 385 15.16 -22.72 10.35
N GLN A 386 15.78 -21.93 11.20
CA GLN A 386 16.32 -22.49 12.45
C GLN A 386 15.23 -22.45 13.52
N PRO A 387 14.76 -23.64 14.01
CA PRO A 387 14.02 -23.69 15.27
C PRO A 387 14.92 -23.08 16.34
N LEU A 388 14.39 -22.21 17.18
CA LEU A 388 15.06 -21.82 18.42
C LEU A 388 15.39 -23.09 19.17
N GLU A 389 16.67 -23.46 19.27
CA GLU A 389 17.09 -24.51 20.16
C GLU A 389 16.65 -24.14 21.58
N PRO A 390 15.97 -25.02 22.32
CA PRO A 390 15.62 -24.76 23.70
C PRO A 390 16.90 -24.59 24.50
N GLY A 391 17.09 -23.41 25.09
CA GLY A 391 18.25 -22.82 25.67
C GLY A 391 19.10 -23.73 26.58
N ASP A 392 20.41 -23.46 26.53
CA ASP A 392 21.34 -23.64 27.67
C ASP A 392 21.24 -22.48 28.66
#